data_5d611c6635dbe7953bf635cecf9c97a4
#
_entry.id   5d611c6635dbe7953bf635cecf9c97a4
#
_cell.length_a   1.000
_cell.length_b   1.000
_cell.length_c   1.000
_cell.angle_alpha   90.00
_cell.angle_beta   90.00
_cell.angle_gamma   90.00
#
_symmetry.space_group_name_H-M   'P 1'
#
loop_
_entity.id
_entity.type
_entity.pdbx_description
1 polymer ?
#
loop_
_entity_poly.entity_id
_entity_poly.type
_entity_poly.pdbx_seq_one_letter_code
_entity_poly.pdbx_strand_id
1 'polypeptide(L)'
;SRQNTYVFSEKHVRLFWKTRTCFSKDFSYLCPMEKTKRYYEYGKFLQERFDHKVQKISINAGFTCPNRDGAKGWGGCTYCNNQTFSPEYCHTEKSVTEQLEEGVRFFSRKYPDMRYLAYFQAYTNTYDRLDSLIRKYEEALAYPGVEGLIVGTRPDCMPEGLLDYFAELSQRKFVMIEYGLESTLDKTLVRINRGHTHEESESAIRRTAAKGIYTGAHLILGLPGESRDEILHHADVLSRLPITTLKLHQ
;
A
#
# COMPACT_ATOMS: atom_id res chain seq x y z
N SER A 1 6.10 8.27 13.10
CA SER A 1 6.91 7.41 12.19
C SER A 1 6.74 7.89 10.76
N ARG A 2 7.85 8.15 10.06
CA ARG A 2 7.80 8.52 8.63
C ARG A 2 7.58 7.23 7.83
N GLN A 3 6.43 7.09 7.20
CA GLN A 3 6.17 6.01 6.26
C GLN A 3 6.86 6.37 4.92
N ASN A 4 7.75 5.52 4.46
CA ASN A 4 8.40 5.66 3.16
C ASN A 4 7.73 4.71 2.17
N THR A 5 7.05 5.24 1.16
CA THR A 5 6.52 4.48 0.03
C THR A 5 7.47 4.63 -1.15
N TYR A 6 7.91 3.51 -1.72
CA TYR A 6 8.81 3.46 -2.87
C TYR A 6 8.04 2.98 -4.10
N VAL A 7 8.43 3.46 -5.27
CA VAL A 7 7.85 3.04 -6.56
C VAL A 7 8.92 2.35 -7.38
N PHE A 8 8.61 1.21 -7.95
CA PHE A 8 9.49 0.45 -8.82
C PHE A 8 9.00 0.54 -10.27
N SER A 9 9.91 0.85 -11.19
CA SER A 9 9.70 0.65 -12.62
C SER A 9 10.66 -0.41 -13.12
N GLU A 10 10.28 -1.16 -14.17
CA GLU A 10 11.09 -2.26 -14.74
C GLU A 10 12.54 -1.85 -15.06
N LYS A 11 12.78 -0.57 -15.35
CA LYS A 11 14.11 -0.03 -15.67
C LYS A 11 15.02 0.14 -14.43
N HIS A 12 14.48 0.24 -13.23
CA HIS A 12 15.24 0.59 -12.02
C HIS A 12 15.60 -0.61 -11.14
N VAL A 13 14.92 -1.74 -11.27
CA VAL A 13 15.22 -2.96 -10.50
C VAL A 13 16.58 -3.56 -10.85
N ARG A 14 17.04 -3.39 -12.09
CA ARG A 14 18.37 -3.89 -12.54
C ARG A 14 19.57 -3.13 -11.95
N LEU A 15 19.39 -1.96 -11.36
CA LEU A 15 20.48 -1.15 -10.82
C LEU A 15 20.90 -1.51 -9.39
N PHE A 16 20.10 -2.27 -8.65
CA PHE A 16 20.38 -2.61 -7.26
C PHE A 16 21.53 -3.61 -7.07
N TRP A 17 21.94 -4.35 -8.11
CA TRP A 17 22.87 -5.49 -8.02
C TRP A 17 24.29 -5.26 -8.50
N LYS A 18 24.66 -4.11 -9.04
CA LYS A 18 25.99 -3.91 -9.64
C LYS A 18 27.03 -3.21 -8.76
N THR A 19 26.77 -2.92 -7.51
CA THR A 19 27.78 -2.29 -6.64
C THR A 19 28.05 -3.11 -5.38
N ARG A 20 28.57 -4.33 -5.56
CA ARG A 20 29.53 -4.90 -4.59
C ARG A 20 30.89 -4.29 -4.90
N THR A 21 31.50 -3.72 -3.89
CA THR A 21 32.85 -3.20 -3.71
C THR A 21 32.93 -1.70 -3.63
N CYS A 22 33.18 -1.21 -2.44
CA CYS A 22 34.38 -0.55 -1.97
C CYS A 22 34.20 -0.05 -0.54
N PHE A 23 34.68 -0.85 0.42
CA PHE A 23 35.19 -0.29 1.66
C PHE A 23 36.70 -0.13 1.48
N SER A 24 37.16 1.04 1.11
CA SER A 24 38.53 1.46 1.38
C SER A 24 38.48 2.79 2.10
N LYS A 25 39.23 2.85 3.18
CA LYS A 25 39.48 4.06 3.97
C LYS A 25 40.39 4.95 3.13
N ASP A 26 39.83 5.98 2.52
CA ASP A 26 40.51 7.24 2.22
C ASP A 26 39.50 8.32 1.83
N PHE A 27 39.25 9.21 2.77
CA PHE A 27 38.35 10.34 2.66
C PHE A 27 39.13 11.56 2.17
N SER A 28 39.36 11.72 0.87
CA SER A 28 39.95 13.00 0.40
C SER A 28 39.71 13.38 -1.06
N TYR A 29 38.66 12.92 -1.72
CA TYR A 29 38.20 13.56 -2.97
C TYR A 29 36.68 13.56 -3.02
N LEU A 30 36.07 14.59 -2.43
CA LEU A 30 34.66 14.94 -2.63
C LEU A 30 34.51 15.56 -4.03
N CYS A 31 34.36 14.70 -5.04
CA CYS A 31 33.63 15.07 -6.23
C CYS A 31 32.16 15.29 -5.82
N PRO A 32 31.49 16.39 -6.18
CA PRO A 32 30.05 16.54 -5.95
C PRO A 32 29.32 15.58 -6.90
N MET A 33 29.23 14.32 -6.52
CA MET A 33 28.30 13.40 -7.14
C MET A 33 26.91 13.95 -6.79
N GLU A 34 26.17 14.43 -7.79
CA GLU A 34 24.72 14.52 -7.69
C GLU A 34 24.26 13.25 -7.01
N LYS A 35 23.62 13.39 -5.85
CA LYS A 35 23.01 12.25 -5.14
C LYS A 35 21.83 11.76 -5.97
N THR A 36 22.12 10.99 -7.02
CA THR A 36 21.08 10.33 -7.79
C THR A 36 20.36 9.41 -6.84
N LYS A 37 19.09 9.72 -6.55
CA LYS A 37 18.24 8.90 -5.70
C LYS A 37 18.18 7.50 -6.29
N ARG A 38 18.50 6.48 -5.48
CA ARG A 38 18.52 5.08 -5.92
C ARG A 38 17.14 4.44 -6.02
N TYR A 39 16.08 5.22 -5.78
CA TYR A 39 14.70 4.78 -5.84
C TYR A 39 13.83 5.86 -6.47
N TYR A 40 12.71 5.43 -7.05
CA TYR A 40 11.71 6.31 -7.60
C TYR A 40 10.71 6.68 -6.50
N GLU A 41 10.56 7.99 -6.23
CA GLU A 41 9.72 8.45 -5.13
C GLU A 41 8.23 8.39 -5.49
N TYR A 42 7.41 7.96 -4.53
CA TYR A 42 5.95 7.96 -4.68
C TYR A 42 5.38 9.33 -5.08
N GLY A 43 5.95 10.43 -4.58
CA GLY A 43 5.56 11.78 -4.98
C GLY A 43 5.75 12.04 -6.47
N LYS A 44 6.86 11.59 -7.06
CA LYS A 44 7.10 11.68 -8.51
C LYS A 44 6.14 10.80 -9.30
N PHE A 45 5.87 9.58 -8.82
CA PHE A 45 4.88 8.69 -9.41
C PHE A 45 3.51 9.36 -9.54
N LEU A 46 3.07 10.10 -8.52
CA LEU A 46 1.81 10.86 -8.57
C LEU A 46 1.91 12.07 -9.50
N GLN A 47 3.00 12.83 -9.47
CA GLN A 47 3.19 14.00 -10.34
C GLN A 47 3.20 13.67 -11.83
N GLU A 48 3.61 12.47 -12.21
CA GLU A 48 3.57 12.01 -13.61
C GLU A 48 2.16 11.61 -14.09
N ARG A 49 1.21 11.44 -13.17
CA ARG A 49 -0.17 10.98 -13.44
C ARG A 49 -1.21 12.04 -13.23
N PHE A 50 -0.88 13.05 -12.46
CA PHE A 50 -1.77 14.15 -12.15
C PHE A 50 -1.06 15.47 -12.45
N ASP A 51 -1.72 16.36 -13.18
CA ASP A 51 -1.24 17.71 -13.50
C ASP A 51 -1.33 18.68 -12.30
N HIS A 52 -1.89 18.21 -11.20
CA HIS A 52 -2.08 18.94 -9.96
C HIS A 52 -1.59 18.13 -8.74
N LYS A 53 -1.52 18.79 -7.60
CA LYS A 53 -1.12 18.15 -6.35
C LYS A 53 -2.23 17.26 -5.82
N VAL A 54 -1.86 16.01 -5.46
CA VAL A 54 -2.78 15.02 -4.92
C VAL A 54 -2.36 14.59 -3.52
N GLN A 55 -3.33 14.45 -2.62
CA GLN A 55 -3.14 14.01 -1.23
C GLN A 55 -4.00 12.80 -0.92
N LYS A 56 -3.42 11.80 -0.24
CA LYS A 56 -4.19 10.69 0.33
C LYS A 56 -4.97 11.17 1.55
N ILE A 57 -6.27 10.88 1.60
CA ILE A 57 -7.14 11.05 2.77
C ILE A 57 -7.47 9.67 3.30
N SER A 58 -7.03 9.39 4.53
CA SER A 58 -7.29 8.10 5.18
C SER A 58 -8.76 7.94 5.55
N ILE A 59 -9.31 6.75 5.33
CA ILE A 59 -10.70 6.38 5.62
C ILE A 59 -10.71 5.07 6.40
N ASN A 60 -11.43 5.05 7.51
CA ASN A 60 -11.79 3.85 8.24
C ASN A 60 -13.29 3.56 8.00
N ALA A 61 -13.56 2.67 7.05
CA ALA A 61 -14.94 2.35 6.65
C ALA A 61 -15.62 1.28 7.53
N GLY A 62 -15.01 0.93 8.67
CA GLY A 62 -15.58 -0.03 9.63
C GLY A 62 -15.48 -1.49 9.20
N PHE A 63 -14.62 -1.80 8.25
CA PHE A 63 -14.37 -3.20 7.85
C PHE A 63 -13.65 -3.97 8.96
N THR A 64 -13.84 -5.29 8.99
CA THR A 64 -13.13 -6.19 9.90
C THR A 64 -12.00 -6.94 9.17
N CYS A 65 -11.50 -8.01 9.76
CA CYS A 65 -10.46 -8.84 9.21
C CYS A 65 -10.76 -10.31 9.53
N PRO A 66 -10.64 -11.24 8.55
CA PRO A 66 -10.91 -12.67 8.78
C PRO A 66 -9.99 -13.29 9.82
N ASN A 67 -8.88 -12.64 10.16
CA ASN A 67 -7.96 -13.05 11.22
C ASN A 67 -8.38 -12.54 12.62
N ARG A 68 -9.54 -11.87 12.71
CA ARG A 68 -10.08 -11.32 13.96
C ARG A 68 -11.49 -11.79 14.30
N ASP A 69 -12.29 -12.09 13.28
CA ASP A 69 -13.69 -12.52 13.45
C ASP A 69 -13.87 -14.04 13.50
N GLY A 70 -12.78 -14.78 13.43
CA GLY A 70 -12.80 -16.24 13.49
C GLY A 70 -12.89 -16.95 12.15
N ALA A 71 -13.07 -16.24 11.03
CA ALA A 71 -13.17 -16.86 9.71
C ALA A 71 -11.85 -17.57 9.29
N LYS A 72 -10.70 -16.99 9.64
CA LYS A 72 -9.36 -17.59 9.48
C LYS A 72 -8.60 -17.70 10.80
N GLY A 73 -8.89 -16.84 11.77
CA GLY A 73 -8.21 -16.83 13.06
C GLY A 73 -8.80 -15.80 14.03
N TRP A 74 -8.27 -15.79 15.24
CA TRP A 74 -8.65 -14.87 16.29
C TRP A 74 -7.48 -13.97 16.69
N GLY A 75 -7.76 -12.79 17.24
CA GLY A 75 -6.77 -11.87 17.79
C GLY A 75 -5.99 -11.04 16.78
N GLY A 76 -6.02 -11.39 15.50
CA GLY A 76 -5.30 -10.68 14.44
C GLY A 76 -3.82 -11.03 14.36
N CYS A 77 -3.08 -10.30 13.52
CA CYS A 77 -1.62 -10.43 13.43
C CYS A 77 -0.94 -9.84 14.65
N THR A 78 0.23 -10.38 15.04
CA THR A 78 0.94 -9.96 16.26
C THR A 78 1.39 -8.50 16.28
N TYR A 79 1.56 -7.90 15.10
CA TYR A 79 1.96 -6.49 14.92
C TYR A 79 0.77 -5.54 14.70
N CYS A 80 -0.46 -6.06 14.60
CA CYS A 80 -1.61 -5.29 14.15
C CYS A 80 -2.08 -4.27 15.20
N ASN A 81 -1.67 -3.02 15.01
CA ASN A 81 -2.16 -1.88 15.78
C ASN A 81 -2.68 -0.78 14.83
N ASN A 82 -3.97 -0.83 14.50
CA ASN A 82 -4.58 0.13 13.58
C ASN A 82 -4.71 1.55 14.16
N GLN A 83 -4.67 1.72 15.47
CA GLN A 83 -4.73 3.04 16.10
C GLN A 83 -3.51 3.90 15.78
N THR A 84 -2.34 3.27 15.58
CA THR A 84 -1.08 3.98 15.29
C THR A 84 -1.08 4.70 13.94
N PHE A 85 -1.90 4.25 12.98
CA PHE A 85 -1.90 4.76 11.60
C PHE A 85 -3.17 5.52 11.23
N SER A 86 -4.14 5.60 12.12
CA SER A 86 -5.41 6.29 11.89
C SER A 86 -5.32 7.73 12.41
N PRO A 87 -5.51 8.75 11.54
CA PRO A 87 -5.71 10.12 12.00
C PRO A 87 -6.92 10.23 12.94
N GLU A 88 -6.95 11.27 13.77
CA GLU A 88 -8.04 11.50 14.73
C GLU A 88 -9.44 11.59 14.10
N TYR A 89 -9.52 11.98 12.83
CA TYR A 89 -10.82 12.04 12.13
C TYR A 89 -11.29 10.68 11.60
N CYS A 90 -10.44 9.66 11.54
CA CYS A 90 -10.77 8.31 11.03
C CYS A 90 -11.45 7.45 12.11
N HIS A 91 -12.74 7.62 12.28
CA HIS A 91 -13.56 6.82 13.22
C HIS A 91 -14.68 6.10 12.48
N THR A 92 -14.94 4.85 12.86
CA THR A 92 -15.99 3.99 12.27
C THR A 92 -17.41 4.51 12.49
N GLU A 93 -17.60 5.40 13.45
CA GLU A 93 -18.87 6.05 13.75
C GLU A 93 -19.24 7.14 12.73
N LYS A 94 -18.25 7.62 11.95
CA LYS A 94 -18.42 8.60 10.89
C LYS A 94 -18.62 7.94 9.55
N SER A 95 -19.46 8.52 8.70
CA SER A 95 -19.58 8.14 7.29
C SER A 95 -18.25 8.36 6.55
N VAL A 96 -18.11 7.78 5.37
CA VAL A 96 -16.96 8.02 4.50
C VAL A 96 -16.86 9.49 4.11
N THR A 97 -18.02 10.12 3.84
CA THR A 97 -18.12 11.54 3.49
C THR A 97 -17.61 12.44 4.63
N GLU A 98 -18.04 12.21 5.87
CA GLU A 98 -17.61 13.01 7.03
C GLU A 98 -16.09 12.91 7.26
N GLN A 99 -15.52 11.71 7.12
CA GLN A 99 -14.07 11.50 7.23
C GLN A 99 -13.31 12.23 6.11
N LEU A 100 -13.83 12.22 4.87
CA LEU A 100 -13.27 12.98 3.76
C LEU A 100 -13.34 14.49 4.02
N GLU A 101 -14.47 15.02 4.49
CA GLU A 101 -14.61 16.45 4.82
C GLU A 101 -13.59 16.92 5.85
N GLU A 102 -13.42 16.17 6.93
CA GLU A 102 -12.45 16.51 7.97
C GLU A 102 -11.00 16.40 7.47
N GLY A 103 -10.69 15.34 6.73
CA GLY A 103 -9.36 15.15 6.12
C GLY A 103 -9.03 16.24 5.09
N VAL A 104 -9.96 16.60 4.24
CA VAL A 104 -9.83 17.71 3.28
C VAL A 104 -9.63 19.04 4.00
N ARG A 105 -10.44 19.34 5.02
CA ARG A 105 -10.29 20.54 5.84
C ARG A 105 -8.92 20.65 6.50
N PHE A 106 -8.35 19.53 6.93
CA PHE A 106 -7.01 19.49 7.51
C PHE A 106 -5.92 19.86 6.49
N PHE A 107 -5.98 19.31 5.25
CA PHE A 107 -4.94 19.51 4.24
C PHE A 107 -5.12 20.78 3.41
N SER A 108 -6.36 21.22 3.14
CA SER A 108 -6.68 22.37 2.28
C SER A 108 -6.13 23.70 2.82
N ARG A 109 -5.89 23.80 4.12
CA ARG A 109 -5.30 25.00 4.75
C ARG A 109 -3.95 25.39 4.13
N LYS A 110 -3.20 24.39 3.62
CA LYS A 110 -1.87 24.63 3.04
C LYS A 110 -1.88 24.71 1.51
N TYR A 111 -2.84 24.03 0.87
CA TYR A 111 -2.90 23.90 -0.60
C TYR A 111 -4.39 23.89 -1.05
N PRO A 112 -4.95 25.05 -1.45
CA PRO A 112 -6.38 25.17 -1.74
C PRO A 112 -6.81 24.39 -2.99
N ASP A 113 -5.93 24.26 -4.00
CA ASP A 113 -6.23 23.61 -5.29
C ASP A 113 -5.88 22.10 -5.32
N MET A 114 -5.65 21.52 -4.13
CA MET A 114 -5.29 20.11 -4.01
C MET A 114 -6.47 19.20 -4.34
N ARG A 115 -6.20 18.06 -5.00
CA ARG A 115 -7.14 16.96 -5.20
C ARG A 115 -6.79 15.79 -4.28
N TYR A 116 -7.67 14.81 -4.20
CA TYR A 116 -7.58 13.80 -3.16
C TYR A 116 -7.70 12.38 -3.72
N LEU A 117 -7.01 11.45 -3.07
CA LEU A 117 -7.22 10.01 -3.23
C LEU A 117 -7.80 9.47 -1.93
N ALA A 118 -8.96 8.85 -2.02
CA ALA A 118 -9.60 8.21 -0.88
C ALA A 118 -8.84 6.92 -0.52
N TYR A 119 -8.21 6.90 0.66
CA TYR A 119 -7.36 5.81 1.09
C TYR A 119 -8.01 4.98 2.20
N PHE A 120 -8.56 3.84 1.82
CA PHE A 120 -9.12 2.84 2.72
C PHE A 120 -7.98 2.01 3.29
N GLN A 121 -7.63 2.17 4.57
CA GLN A 121 -6.42 1.55 5.13
C GLN A 121 -6.62 0.73 6.41
N ALA A 122 -7.68 0.93 7.17
CA ALA A 122 -7.90 0.19 8.41
C ALA A 122 -8.39 -1.24 8.11
N TYR A 123 -7.73 -2.24 8.66
CA TYR A 123 -8.05 -3.67 8.52
C TYR A 123 -8.05 -4.20 7.08
N THR A 124 -9.11 -4.93 6.67
CA THR A 124 -9.20 -5.60 5.36
C THR A 124 -10.32 -4.98 4.56
N ASN A 125 -9.99 -4.00 3.75
CA ASN A 125 -10.99 -3.14 3.09
C ASN A 125 -11.68 -3.77 1.87
N THR A 126 -11.48 -5.05 1.62
CA THR A 126 -12.18 -5.87 0.62
C THR A 126 -12.93 -7.04 1.26
N TYR A 127 -13.06 -7.04 2.59
CA TYR A 127 -13.68 -8.11 3.35
C TYR A 127 -15.04 -7.68 3.90
N ASP A 128 -16.03 -7.71 3.01
CA ASP A 128 -17.46 -7.50 3.29
C ASP A 128 -18.25 -8.01 2.07
N ARG A 129 -19.57 -7.89 2.09
CA ARG A 129 -20.44 -8.15 0.94
C ARG A 129 -20.13 -7.16 -0.18
N LEU A 130 -20.13 -7.64 -1.41
CA LEU A 130 -19.74 -6.86 -2.59
C LEU A 130 -20.53 -5.53 -2.71
N ASP A 131 -21.85 -5.59 -2.48
CA ASP A 131 -22.73 -4.41 -2.53
C ASP A 131 -22.39 -3.37 -1.45
N SER A 132 -21.98 -3.82 -0.27
CA SER A 132 -21.53 -2.94 0.82
C SER A 132 -20.21 -2.27 0.50
N LEU A 133 -19.26 -3.03 -0.04
CA LEU A 133 -17.95 -2.52 -0.47
C LEU A 133 -18.11 -1.45 -1.55
N ILE A 134 -18.82 -1.77 -2.63
CA ILE A 134 -19.03 -0.85 -3.76
C ILE A 134 -19.71 0.44 -3.30
N ARG A 135 -20.75 0.36 -2.47
CA ARG A 135 -21.44 1.54 -1.94
C ARG A 135 -20.49 2.50 -1.19
N LYS A 136 -19.58 1.97 -0.36
CA LYS A 136 -18.61 2.79 0.38
C LYS A 136 -17.54 3.40 -0.55
N TYR A 137 -17.13 2.69 -1.58
CA TYR A 137 -16.20 3.24 -2.58
C TYR A 137 -16.86 4.32 -3.44
N GLU A 138 -18.11 4.10 -3.89
CA GLU A 138 -18.85 5.10 -4.66
C GLU A 138 -19.19 6.34 -3.81
N GLU A 139 -19.46 6.18 -2.51
CA GLU A 139 -19.61 7.31 -1.58
C GLU A 139 -18.34 8.16 -1.55
N ALA A 140 -17.16 7.54 -1.46
CA ALA A 140 -15.90 8.27 -1.50
C ALA A 140 -15.65 8.96 -2.86
N LEU A 141 -15.96 8.29 -3.96
CA LEU A 141 -15.75 8.82 -5.32
C LEU A 141 -16.72 9.95 -5.67
N ALA A 142 -17.89 10.01 -5.03
CA ALA A 142 -18.86 11.07 -5.19
C ALA A 142 -18.43 12.39 -4.51
N TYR A 143 -17.47 12.33 -3.58
CA TYR A 143 -16.98 13.51 -2.88
C TYR A 143 -16.20 14.45 -3.83
N PRO A 144 -16.51 15.78 -3.85
CA PRO A 144 -15.84 16.71 -4.75
C PRO A 144 -14.32 16.73 -4.58
N GLY A 145 -13.58 16.61 -5.68
CA GLY A 145 -12.13 16.63 -5.68
C GLY A 145 -11.46 15.29 -5.39
N VAL A 146 -12.23 14.19 -5.25
CA VAL A 146 -11.67 12.84 -5.19
C VAL A 146 -11.42 12.30 -6.60
N GLU A 147 -10.15 12.04 -6.90
CA GLU A 147 -9.67 11.59 -8.20
C GLU A 147 -9.58 10.06 -8.32
N GLY A 148 -9.66 9.35 -7.20
CA GLY A 148 -9.57 7.89 -7.20
C GLY A 148 -9.46 7.25 -5.83
N LEU A 149 -9.24 5.94 -5.84
CA LEU A 149 -9.18 5.09 -4.66
C LEU A 149 -7.79 4.46 -4.48
N ILE A 150 -7.41 4.33 -3.23
CA ILE A 150 -6.34 3.43 -2.80
C ILE A 150 -6.92 2.52 -1.73
N VAL A 151 -6.85 1.21 -1.94
CA VAL A 151 -7.49 0.23 -1.06
C VAL A 151 -6.43 -0.70 -0.47
N GLY A 152 -6.16 -0.52 0.83
CA GLY A 152 -5.29 -1.40 1.60
C GLY A 152 -6.04 -2.67 2.02
N THR A 153 -5.52 -3.84 1.69
CA THR A 153 -6.20 -5.10 1.98
C THR A 153 -5.26 -6.28 2.14
N ARG A 154 -5.83 -7.42 2.52
CA ARG A 154 -5.16 -8.73 2.53
C ARG A 154 -5.19 -9.35 1.15
N PRO A 155 -4.11 -10.04 0.72
CA PRO A 155 -4.08 -10.68 -0.60
C PRO A 155 -5.10 -11.80 -0.76
N ASP A 156 -5.40 -12.53 0.31
CA ASP A 156 -6.36 -13.64 0.33
C ASP A 156 -7.83 -13.20 0.44
N CYS A 157 -8.09 -11.88 0.41
CA CYS A 157 -9.43 -11.29 0.54
C CYS A 157 -9.82 -10.46 -0.69
N MET A 158 -9.38 -10.84 -1.89
CA MET A 158 -9.75 -10.16 -3.15
C MET A 158 -10.65 -11.08 -4.01
N PRO A 159 -11.97 -10.99 -3.85
CA PRO A 159 -12.90 -11.75 -4.68
C PRO A 159 -12.93 -11.23 -6.12
N GLU A 160 -13.18 -12.13 -7.09
CA GLU A 160 -13.11 -11.80 -8.51
C GLU A 160 -14.10 -10.71 -8.92
N GLY A 161 -15.34 -10.75 -8.44
CA GLY A 161 -16.34 -9.73 -8.75
C GLY A 161 -15.96 -8.32 -8.27
N LEU A 162 -15.20 -8.19 -7.16
CA LEU A 162 -14.68 -6.92 -6.71
C LEU A 162 -13.49 -6.48 -7.57
N LEU A 163 -12.66 -7.42 -7.98
CA LEU A 163 -11.54 -7.14 -8.86
C LEU A 163 -12.02 -6.67 -10.24
N ASP A 164 -13.14 -7.22 -10.76
CA ASP A 164 -13.79 -6.76 -11.98
C ASP A 164 -14.33 -5.33 -11.83
N TYR A 165 -14.97 -5.01 -10.72
CA TYR A 165 -15.40 -3.65 -10.42
C TYR A 165 -14.21 -2.66 -10.41
N PHE A 166 -13.10 -3.01 -9.78
CA PHE A 166 -11.91 -2.16 -9.79
C PHE A 166 -11.29 -2.01 -11.18
N ALA A 167 -11.32 -3.07 -11.99
CA ALA A 167 -10.84 -3.02 -13.37
C ALA A 167 -11.68 -2.05 -14.22
N GLU A 168 -13.01 -2.09 -14.11
CA GLU A 168 -13.91 -1.15 -14.78
C GLU A 168 -13.67 0.28 -14.25
N LEU A 169 -13.61 0.47 -12.94
CA LEU A 169 -13.36 1.77 -12.32
C LEU A 169 -12.03 2.37 -12.77
N SER A 170 -10.99 1.55 -12.94
CA SER A 170 -9.66 2.01 -13.35
C SER A 170 -9.60 2.64 -14.74
N GLN A 171 -10.62 2.42 -15.59
CA GLN A 171 -10.72 3.05 -16.91
C GLN A 171 -11.07 4.55 -16.83
N ARG A 172 -11.62 5.01 -15.71
CA ARG A 172 -12.12 6.39 -15.54
C ARG A 172 -11.60 7.11 -14.29
N LYS A 173 -11.02 6.39 -13.35
CA LYS A 173 -10.51 6.91 -12.07
C LYS A 173 -9.18 6.25 -11.73
N PHE A 174 -8.37 6.91 -10.93
CA PHE A 174 -7.17 6.29 -10.38
C PHE A 174 -7.57 5.19 -9.38
N VAL A 175 -7.08 3.97 -9.60
CA VAL A 175 -7.29 2.84 -8.68
C VAL A 175 -5.96 2.18 -8.36
N MET A 176 -5.67 2.02 -7.08
CA MET A 176 -4.50 1.27 -6.60
C MET A 176 -4.94 0.32 -5.48
N ILE A 177 -4.54 -0.93 -5.57
CA ILE A 177 -4.73 -1.92 -4.51
C ILE A 177 -3.39 -2.12 -3.80
N GLU A 178 -3.34 -1.82 -2.52
CA GLU A 178 -2.15 -2.01 -1.67
C GLU A 178 -2.32 -3.30 -0.84
N TYR A 179 -1.57 -4.34 -1.18
CA TYR A 179 -1.61 -5.63 -0.48
C TYR A 179 -0.63 -5.67 0.69
N GLY A 180 -1.12 -6.01 1.87
CA GLY A 180 -0.29 -6.31 3.02
C GLY A 180 0.33 -7.70 2.91
N LEU A 181 1.49 -7.83 2.27
CA LEU A 181 2.28 -9.07 2.23
C LEU A 181 2.94 -9.33 3.57
N GLU A 182 3.56 -8.30 4.11
CA GLU A 182 4.32 -8.20 5.35
C GLU A 182 5.64 -8.97 5.33
N SER A 183 5.68 -10.19 4.79
CA SER A 183 6.87 -11.00 4.52
C SER A 183 6.68 -11.85 3.26
N THR A 184 7.76 -12.29 2.62
CA THR A 184 7.73 -13.28 1.54
C THR A 184 8.08 -14.70 2.04
N LEU A 185 8.20 -14.88 3.36
CA LEU A 185 8.57 -16.15 3.99
C LEU A 185 7.38 -16.72 4.77
N ASP A 186 6.86 -17.86 4.35
CA ASP A 186 5.72 -18.51 5.02
C ASP A 186 5.99 -18.81 6.50
N LYS A 187 7.23 -19.20 6.87
CA LYS A 187 7.62 -19.37 8.26
C LYS A 187 7.40 -18.10 9.11
N THR A 188 7.67 -16.94 8.52
CA THR A 188 7.46 -15.65 9.17
C THR A 188 5.97 -15.31 9.22
N LEU A 189 5.24 -15.51 8.13
CA LEU A 189 3.78 -15.31 8.07
C LEU A 189 3.05 -16.14 9.12
N VAL A 190 3.43 -17.39 9.31
CA VAL A 190 2.91 -18.26 10.39
C VAL A 190 3.25 -17.68 11.77
N ARG A 191 4.50 -17.28 11.99
CA ARG A 191 4.97 -16.74 13.27
C ARG A 191 4.23 -15.48 13.70
N ILE A 192 3.92 -14.60 12.75
CA ILE A 192 3.20 -13.35 13.03
C ILE A 192 1.67 -13.50 12.97
N ASN A 193 1.17 -14.74 12.90
CA ASN A 193 -0.25 -15.04 12.78
C ASN A 193 -0.92 -14.31 11.60
N ARG A 194 -0.29 -14.32 10.41
CA ARG A 194 -0.78 -13.57 9.25
C ARG A 194 -2.00 -14.24 8.60
N GLY A 195 -2.06 -15.59 8.60
CA GLY A 195 -3.19 -16.39 8.13
C GLY A 195 -3.38 -16.43 6.61
N HIS A 196 -2.37 -16.07 5.83
CA HIS A 196 -2.23 -16.34 4.39
C HIS A 196 -0.79 -16.72 4.06
N THR A 197 -0.58 -17.27 2.86
CA THR A 197 0.73 -17.69 2.35
C THR A 197 1.33 -16.64 1.40
N HIS A 198 2.63 -16.83 1.09
CA HIS A 198 3.28 -16.02 0.06
C HIS A 198 2.67 -16.29 -1.33
N GLU A 199 2.30 -17.53 -1.63
CA GLU A 199 1.66 -17.91 -2.90
C GLU A 199 0.32 -17.16 -3.10
N GLU A 200 -0.52 -17.05 -2.06
CA GLU A 200 -1.74 -16.26 -2.10
C GLU A 200 -1.45 -14.78 -2.39
N SER A 201 -0.36 -14.26 -1.84
CA SER A 201 0.09 -12.89 -2.08
C SER A 201 0.53 -12.67 -3.53
N GLU A 202 1.33 -13.58 -4.07
CA GLU A 202 1.78 -13.55 -5.46
C GLU A 202 0.59 -13.65 -6.43
N SER A 203 -0.33 -14.59 -6.18
CA SER A 203 -1.54 -14.77 -6.98
C SER A 203 -2.40 -13.50 -7.02
N ALA A 204 -2.64 -12.86 -5.87
CA ALA A 204 -3.43 -11.64 -5.81
C ALA A 204 -2.80 -10.49 -6.59
N ILE A 205 -1.48 -10.30 -6.44
CA ILE A 205 -0.72 -9.27 -7.15
C ILE A 205 -0.80 -9.49 -8.67
N ARG A 206 -0.56 -10.73 -9.14
CA ARG A 206 -0.58 -11.04 -10.57
C ARG A 206 -1.96 -10.87 -11.18
N ARG A 207 -3.02 -11.34 -10.52
CA ARG A 207 -4.42 -11.15 -10.97
C ARG A 207 -4.78 -9.68 -11.08
N THR A 208 -4.42 -8.88 -10.09
CA THR A 208 -4.70 -7.44 -10.06
C THR A 208 -3.95 -6.70 -11.16
N ALA A 209 -2.67 -6.96 -11.32
CA ALA A 209 -1.85 -6.34 -12.36
C ALA A 209 -2.28 -6.77 -13.78
N ALA A 210 -2.72 -8.02 -13.97
CA ALA A 210 -3.24 -8.52 -15.25
C ALA A 210 -4.51 -7.77 -15.71
N LYS A 211 -5.28 -7.18 -14.78
CA LYS A 211 -6.43 -6.31 -15.08
C LYS A 211 -6.05 -4.83 -15.28
N GLY A 212 -4.75 -4.50 -15.32
CA GLY A 212 -4.26 -3.14 -15.53
C GLY A 212 -4.40 -2.21 -14.32
N ILE A 213 -4.67 -2.75 -13.13
CA ILE A 213 -4.82 -1.98 -11.90
C ILE A 213 -3.44 -1.76 -11.25
N TYR A 214 -3.15 -0.55 -10.77
CA TYR A 214 -1.93 -0.30 -9.99
C TYR A 214 -1.90 -1.15 -8.72
N THR A 215 -0.78 -1.81 -8.51
CA THR A 215 -0.61 -2.76 -7.42
C THR A 215 0.50 -2.31 -6.48
N GLY A 216 0.17 -2.11 -5.22
CA GLY A 216 1.11 -1.81 -4.15
C GLY A 216 1.36 -3.04 -3.27
N ALA A 217 2.53 -3.11 -2.67
CA ALA A 217 2.87 -4.10 -1.66
C ALA A 217 3.36 -3.43 -0.38
N HIS A 218 2.94 -3.94 0.78
CA HIS A 218 3.49 -3.59 2.07
C HIS A 218 4.40 -4.71 2.57
N LEU A 219 5.55 -4.33 3.10
CA LEU A 219 6.52 -5.24 3.71
C LEU A 219 6.98 -4.67 5.03
N ILE A 220 7.11 -5.52 6.05
CA ILE A 220 7.66 -5.15 7.35
C ILE A 220 9.09 -5.69 7.44
N LEU A 221 10.06 -4.81 7.67
CA LEU A 221 11.46 -5.20 7.86
C LEU A 221 11.73 -5.45 9.34
N GLY A 222 12.49 -6.51 9.64
CA GLY A 222 12.88 -6.85 11.00
C GLY A 222 11.81 -7.62 11.78
N LEU A 223 10.97 -8.37 11.08
CA LEU A 223 10.04 -9.30 11.72
C LEU A 223 10.79 -10.38 12.52
N PRO A 224 10.24 -10.85 13.65
CA PRO A 224 10.91 -11.81 14.53
C PRO A 224 11.36 -13.08 13.80
N GLY A 225 12.65 -13.38 13.85
CA GLY A 225 13.25 -14.59 13.30
C GLY A 225 13.66 -14.49 11.85
N GLU A 226 13.59 -13.32 11.24
CA GLU A 226 14.20 -13.05 9.94
C GLU A 226 15.66 -12.61 10.10
N SER A 227 16.56 -13.29 9.41
CA SER A 227 17.96 -12.91 9.29
C SER A 227 18.11 -11.74 8.30
N ARG A 228 19.27 -11.07 8.33
CA ARG A 228 19.59 -10.01 7.37
C ARG A 228 19.54 -10.51 5.92
N ASP A 229 19.99 -11.71 5.64
CA ASP A 229 20.02 -12.28 4.29
C ASP A 229 18.59 -12.57 3.80
N GLU A 230 17.71 -13.04 4.68
CA GLU A 230 16.29 -13.22 4.37
C GLU A 230 15.58 -11.89 4.11
N ILE A 231 15.88 -10.84 4.88
CA ILE A 231 15.37 -9.49 4.62
C ILE A 231 15.82 -9.00 3.23
N LEU A 232 17.07 -9.24 2.85
CA LEU A 232 17.57 -8.89 1.51
C LEU A 232 16.92 -9.74 0.42
N HIS A 233 16.65 -11.02 0.71
CA HIS A 233 15.96 -11.92 -0.22
C HIS A 233 14.55 -11.47 -0.59
N HIS A 234 13.84 -10.75 0.30
CA HIS A 234 12.55 -10.15 -0.05
C HIS A 234 12.64 -9.26 -1.29
N ALA A 235 13.75 -8.52 -1.46
CA ALA A 235 13.94 -7.66 -2.62
C ALA A 235 14.02 -8.48 -3.93
N ASP A 236 14.68 -9.66 -3.90
CA ASP A 236 14.75 -10.55 -5.05
C ASP A 236 13.38 -11.11 -5.44
N VAL A 237 12.61 -11.53 -4.44
CA VAL A 237 11.26 -12.08 -4.64
C VAL A 237 10.34 -11.00 -5.21
N LEU A 238 10.29 -9.83 -4.57
CA LEU A 238 9.41 -8.73 -4.97
C LEU A 238 9.76 -8.16 -6.34
N SER A 239 11.05 -8.21 -6.75
CA SER A 239 11.49 -7.74 -8.06
C SER A 239 10.92 -8.52 -9.25
N ARG A 240 10.37 -9.71 -9.00
CA ARG A 240 9.74 -10.59 -10.01
C ARG A 240 8.23 -10.44 -10.07
N LEU A 241 7.67 -9.61 -9.19
CA LEU A 241 6.23 -9.36 -9.12
C LEU A 241 5.88 -8.06 -9.83
N PRO A 242 4.72 -7.98 -10.48
CA PRO A 242 4.28 -6.77 -11.18
C PRO A 242 3.72 -5.73 -10.21
N ILE A 243 4.54 -5.33 -9.22
CA ILE A 243 4.20 -4.28 -8.26
C ILE A 243 4.58 -2.90 -8.79
N THR A 244 3.68 -1.93 -8.61
CA THR A 244 3.87 -0.53 -8.95
C THR A 244 4.55 0.23 -7.80
N THR A 245 4.12 -0.05 -6.57
CA THR A 245 4.62 0.64 -5.37
C THR A 245 5.00 -0.35 -4.28
N LEU A 246 6.04 -0.02 -3.51
CA LEU A 246 6.41 -0.77 -2.30
C LEU A 246 6.44 0.18 -1.11
N LYS A 247 5.76 -0.21 -0.04
CA LYS A 247 5.76 0.50 1.24
C LYS A 247 6.50 -0.35 2.27
N LEU A 248 7.59 0.18 2.80
CA LEU A 248 8.38 -0.47 3.83
C LEU A 248 7.98 0.06 5.21
N HIS A 249 7.71 -0.85 6.12
CA HIS A 249 7.49 -0.61 7.54
C HIS A 249 8.65 -1.21 8.35
N GLN A 250 8.86 -0.67 9.57
CA GLN A 250 9.88 -1.13 10.50
C GLN A 250 9.35 -1.02 11.93
#